data_c0bf8624d7f2a402df9e5a6c14c285d0
#
_entry.id   c0bf8624d7f2a402df9e5a6c14c285d0
#
_cell.length_a   1.000
_cell.length_b   1.000
_cell.length_c   1.000
_cell.angle_alpha   90.00
_cell.angle_beta   90.00
_cell.angle_gamma   90.00
#
_symmetry.space_group_name_H-M   'P 1'
#
loop_
_entity.id
_entity.type
_entity.pdbx_description
1 polymer ?
#
loop_
_entity_poly.entity_id
_entity_poly.type
_entity_poly.pdbx_seq_one_letter_code
_entity_poly.pdbx_strand_id
1 'polypeptide(L)'
;MASTETMTINMGPQHPSTHGVLRLVLELDGEKIEKITPHIGYLHRGVEKLSEHRSYHQTLPLTDRLDYLAPMSNNLGYVLAVEKLLGIEVPERAQTVRVIMAELTRLKSHLVWLACHALDIGAMTVFIYAFREREMIMSLYEKISGARMTSNYFRVGGLSQDVYANFEKDVREIVDTFPGHFDTYEGLLTKNTIWLNRTIGNGVISAEDAIDYGITGPALRGSGVDWDLRRDNPYSGYDKYDFKVPVGEKCDTFDRYKVRLVEMREAVKIIKQALDSLKPGPVLADAPQVCYPPKMRSTIASKGLFTTSRSPAKASRFPKVRSTSRSRRRRESSGFTWSVTAAPSRTG
;
A
#
# COMPACT_ATOMS: atom_id res chain seq x y z
N MET A 1 47.41 -3.26 -23.02
CA MET A 1 46.03 -3.43 -22.63
C MET A 1 45.25 -2.34 -23.31
N ALA A 2 44.31 -2.67 -24.19
CA ALA A 2 43.47 -1.67 -24.83
C ALA A 2 42.62 -1.02 -23.72
N SER A 3 42.63 0.32 -23.66
CA SER A 3 41.74 1.04 -22.77
C SER A 3 40.31 0.78 -23.27
N THR A 4 39.52 0.08 -22.48
CA THR A 4 38.09 -0.07 -22.75
C THR A 4 37.45 1.32 -22.60
N GLU A 5 36.97 1.88 -23.71
CA GLU A 5 36.20 3.12 -23.67
C GLU A 5 34.82 2.79 -23.09
N THR A 6 34.54 3.30 -21.88
CA THR A 6 33.22 3.20 -21.27
C THR A 6 32.27 4.15 -21.97
N MET A 7 31.09 3.65 -22.35
CA MET A 7 30.02 4.44 -22.94
C MET A 7 28.97 4.81 -21.89
N THR A 8 28.58 6.08 -21.82
CA THR A 8 27.52 6.54 -20.94
C THR A 8 26.22 6.70 -21.72
N ILE A 9 25.16 6.01 -21.30
CA ILE A 9 23.84 6.13 -21.90
C ILE A 9 22.77 6.48 -20.85
N ASN A 10 21.70 7.14 -21.31
CA ASN A 10 20.52 7.41 -20.51
C ASN A 10 19.41 6.43 -20.85
N MET A 11 18.94 5.68 -19.87
CA MET A 11 17.79 4.81 -19.97
C MET A 11 16.62 5.46 -19.21
N GLY A 12 15.61 5.91 -19.94
CA GLY A 12 14.49 6.71 -19.40
C GLY A 12 14.77 8.23 -19.33
N PRO A 13 13.79 9.00 -18.86
CA PRO A 13 12.53 8.59 -18.20
C PRO A 13 11.49 7.94 -19.15
N GLN A 14 11.51 8.25 -20.44
CA GLN A 14 10.61 7.63 -21.41
C GLN A 14 11.24 6.34 -21.96
N HIS A 15 11.06 5.26 -21.24
CA HIS A 15 11.54 3.93 -21.64
C HIS A 15 10.64 2.85 -21.03
N PRO A 16 10.25 1.79 -21.73
CA PRO A 16 9.37 0.73 -21.20
C PRO A 16 9.87 0.11 -19.90
N SER A 17 11.16 -0.19 -19.80
CA SER A 17 11.77 -0.82 -18.63
C SER A 17 11.94 0.11 -17.41
N THR A 18 11.71 1.41 -17.58
CA THR A 18 11.75 2.41 -16.48
C THR A 18 10.36 2.90 -16.09
N HIS A 19 9.31 2.21 -16.55
CA HIS A 19 7.90 2.52 -16.30
C HIS A 19 7.51 3.98 -16.62
N GLY A 20 8.26 4.63 -17.55
CA GLY A 20 8.01 5.96 -18.07
C GLY A 20 8.45 7.14 -17.19
N VAL A 21 8.98 6.89 -15.98
CA VAL A 21 9.28 7.95 -15.00
C VAL A 21 10.60 7.82 -14.25
N LEU A 22 11.33 6.72 -14.41
CA LEU A 22 12.65 6.54 -13.84
C LEU A 22 13.72 6.83 -14.90
N ARG A 23 14.71 7.65 -14.57
CA ARG A 23 15.90 7.86 -15.37
C ARG A 23 17.07 7.14 -14.73
N LEU A 24 17.73 6.28 -15.50
CA LEU A 24 18.97 5.61 -15.13
C LEU A 24 20.09 6.11 -16.03
N VAL A 25 21.19 6.58 -15.47
CA VAL A 25 22.41 6.84 -16.21
C VAL A 25 23.28 5.61 -16.04
N LEU A 26 23.60 4.94 -17.16
CA LEU A 26 24.36 3.70 -17.20
C LEU A 26 25.75 4.00 -17.75
N GLU A 27 26.79 3.52 -17.08
CA GLU A 27 28.14 3.45 -17.58
C GLU A 27 28.40 2.01 -18.03
N LEU A 28 28.66 1.81 -19.32
CA LEU A 28 28.76 0.49 -19.95
C LEU A 28 30.17 0.23 -20.47
N ASP A 29 30.66 -0.99 -20.28
CA ASP A 29 31.78 -1.58 -20.99
C ASP A 29 31.22 -2.63 -21.98
N GLY A 30 31.04 -2.22 -23.23
CA GLY A 30 30.27 -3.00 -24.20
C GLY A 30 28.81 -3.15 -23.76
N GLU A 31 28.36 -4.38 -23.51
CA GLU A 31 27.02 -4.70 -23.00
C GLU A 31 26.99 -4.86 -21.47
N LYS A 32 28.13 -4.81 -20.81
CA LYS A 32 28.24 -4.98 -19.37
C LYS A 32 28.01 -3.65 -18.65
N ILE A 33 27.14 -3.65 -17.67
CA ILE A 33 26.88 -2.47 -16.82
C ILE A 33 27.98 -2.41 -15.75
N GLU A 34 28.79 -1.35 -15.78
CA GLU A 34 29.80 -1.09 -14.75
C GLU A 34 29.22 -0.25 -13.62
N LYS A 35 28.32 0.72 -13.95
CA LYS A 35 27.71 1.58 -12.93
C LYS A 35 26.32 2.02 -13.35
N ILE A 36 25.43 2.12 -12.33
CA ILE A 36 24.08 2.67 -12.48
C ILE A 36 23.92 3.84 -11.53
N THR A 37 23.54 4.99 -12.09
CA THR A 37 23.17 6.16 -11.28
C THR A 37 21.68 6.45 -11.48
N PRO A 38 20.82 6.17 -10.50
CA PRO A 38 19.39 6.47 -10.58
C PRO A 38 19.15 7.96 -10.34
N HIS A 39 18.31 8.56 -11.19
CA HIS A 39 17.77 9.90 -11.02
C HIS A 39 16.29 9.82 -10.72
N ILE A 40 15.92 10.02 -9.46
CA ILE A 40 14.54 10.04 -8.98
C ILE A 40 14.01 11.47 -8.93
N GLY A 41 12.69 11.61 -8.79
CA GLY A 41 12.05 12.91 -8.64
C GLY A 41 11.06 13.26 -9.76
N TYR A 42 11.01 12.52 -10.85
CA TYR A 42 10.07 12.79 -11.95
C TYR A 42 8.59 12.61 -11.57
N LEU A 43 8.31 11.89 -10.50
CA LEU A 43 6.97 11.74 -9.88
C LEU A 43 6.79 12.60 -8.61
N HIS A 44 7.74 13.45 -8.27
CA HIS A 44 7.63 14.30 -7.10
C HIS A 44 6.57 15.40 -7.34
N ARG A 45 5.49 15.36 -6.59
CA ARG A 45 4.33 16.26 -6.72
C ARG A 45 4.17 17.22 -5.55
N GLY A 46 5.16 17.32 -4.66
CA GLY A 46 5.12 18.18 -3.50
C GLY A 46 4.00 17.85 -2.50
N VAL A 47 3.64 16.55 -2.38
CA VAL A 47 2.50 16.11 -1.55
C VAL A 47 2.64 16.54 -0.10
N GLU A 48 3.82 16.45 0.47
CA GLU A 48 4.10 16.87 1.85
C GLU A 48 3.83 18.36 2.02
N LYS A 49 4.36 19.19 1.12
CA LYS A 49 4.17 20.64 1.16
C LYS A 49 2.71 21.06 0.91
N LEU A 50 2.02 20.36 0.04
CA LEU A 50 0.60 20.57 -0.18
C LEU A 50 -0.22 20.22 1.07
N SER A 51 0.17 19.18 1.80
CA SER A 51 -0.52 18.72 3.01
C SER A 51 -0.41 19.72 4.16
N GLU A 52 0.70 20.46 4.26
CA GLU A 52 0.86 21.53 5.27
C GLU A 52 -0.19 22.65 5.14
N HIS A 53 -0.69 22.88 3.92
CA HIS A 53 -1.67 23.93 3.60
C HIS A 53 -3.12 23.42 3.53
N ARG A 54 -3.35 22.14 3.87
CA ARG A 54 -4.67 21.51 3.77
C ARG A 54 -5.14 20.98 5.12
N SER A 55 -6.46 20.81 5.25
CA SER A 55 -7.01 20.06 6.37
C SER A 55 -6.76 18.57 6.23
N TYR A 56 -6.86 17.81 7.33
CA TYR A 56 -6.69 16.35 7.30
C TYR A 56 -7.59 15.66 6.27
N HIS A 57 -8.84 16.09 6.14
CA HIS A 57 -9.77 15.54 5.15
C HIS A 57 -9.37 15.87 3.70
N GLN A 58 -8.82 17.06 3.47
CA GLN A 58 -8.36 17.48 2.14
C GLN A 58 -7.03 16.82 1.75
N THR A 59 -6.24 16.35 2.71
CA THR A 59 -5.00 15.62 2.47
C THR A 59 -5.27 14.16 2.07
N LEU A 60 -6.37 13.58 2.56
CA LEU A 60 -6.70 12.18 2.36
C LEU A 60 -6.69 11.74 0.87
N PRO A 61 -7.27 12.47 -0.09
CA PRO A 61 -7.17 12.12 -1.51
C PRO A 61 -5.74 12.16 -2.08
N LEU A 62 -4.82 12.88 -1.46
CA LEU A 62 -3.42 12.89 -1.89
C LEU A 62 -2.73 11.58 -1.55
N THR A 63 -3.10 10.94 -0.45
CA THR A 63 -2.49 9.69 -0.01
C THR A 63 -2.80 8.52 -0.94
N ASP A 64 -3.99 8.48 -1.57
CA ASP A 64 -4.33 7.49 -2.61
C ASP A 64 -3.32 7.45 -3.75
N ARG A 65 -2.68 8.57 -4.03
CA ARG A 65 -1.82 8.79 -5.19
C ARG A 65 -0.33 8.69 -4.87
N LEU A 66 0.04 8.35 -3.65
CA LEU A 66 1.43 8.09 -3.26
C LEU A 66 1.92 6.80 -3.88
N ASP A 67 1.19 5.72 -3.62
CA ASP A 67 1.31 4.46 -4.32
C ASP A 67 -0.05 4.10 -4.92
N TYR A 68 -0.25 4.39 -6.19
CA TYR A 68 -1.52 4.16 -6.88
C TYR A 68 -1.83 2.67 -7.08
N LEU A 69 -0.88 1.77 -6.86
CA LEU A 69 -1.11 0.32 -6.87
C LEU A 69 -1.78 -0.14 -5.57
N ALA A 70 -1.46 0.52 -4.44
CA ALA A 70 -1.99 0.19 -3.12
C ALA A 70 -2.69 1.39 -2.44
N PRO A 71 -3.66 2.07 -3.10
CA PRO A 71 -4.24 3.32 -2.61
C PRO A 71 -4.91 3.19 -1.25
N MET A 72 -5.66 2.11 -1.00
CA MET A 72 -6.34 1.93 0.29
C MET A 72 -5.36 1.66 1.44
N SER A 73 -4.21 1.02 1.17
CA SER A 73 -3.18 0.84 2.20
C SER A 73 -2.56 2.19 2.62
N ASN A 74 -2.32 3.09 1.66
CA ASN A 74 -1.84 4.44 1.96
C ASN A 74 -2.86 5.26 2.75
N ASN A 75 -4.14 5.19 2.34
CA ASN A 75 -5.24 5.79 3.10
C ASN A 75 -5.28 5.23 4.53
N LEU A 76 -5.17 3.91 4.69
CA LEU A 76 -5.22 3.27 5.99
C LEU A 76 -4.12 3.80 6.90
N GLY A 77 -2.87 3.83 6.43
CA GLY A 77 -1.76 4.37 7.22
C GLY A 77 -2.00 5.80 7.68
N TYR A 78 -2.53 6.64 6.79
CA TYR A 78 -2.83 8.03 7.11
C TYR A 78 -3.98 8.18 8.14
N VAL A 79 -5.11 7.48 7.92
CA VAL A 79 -6.25 7.59 8.85
C VAL A 79 -5.92 7.02 10.22
N LEU A 80 -5.16 5.92 10.32
CA LEU A 80 -4.71 5.36 11.59
C LEU A 80 -3.83 6.34 12.38
N ALA A 81 -2.94 7.06 11.70
CA ALA A 81 -2.11 8.08 12.34
C ALA A 81 -2.96 9.24 12.91
N VAL A 82 -3.93 9.71 12.12
CA VAL A 82 -4.85 10.78 12.55
C VAL A 82 -5.78 10.30 13.67
N GLU A 83 -6.33 9.10 13.58
CA GLU A 83 -7.18 8.51 14.61
C GLU A 83 -6.44 8.33 15.93
N LYS A 84 -5.20 7.83 15.87
CA LYS A 84 -4.34 7.70 17.06
C LYS A 84 -4.03 9.06 17.70
N LEU A 85 -3.78 10.09 16.89
CA LEU A 85 -3.54 11.46 17.36
C LEU A 85 -4.76 12.06 18.07
N LEU A 86 -5.96 11.73 17.58
CA LEU A 86 -7.23 12.26 18.09
C LEU A 86 -7.87 11.40 19.18
N GLY A 87 -7.35 10.19 19.43
CA GLY A 87 -7.93 9.24 20.36
C GLY A 87 -9.31 8.72 19.91
N ILE A 88 -9.53 8.57 18.60
CA ILE A 88 -10.81 8.11 18.05
C ILE A 88 -10.82 6.60 18.00
N GLU A 89 -11.81 5.97 18.62
CA GLU A 89 -12.08 4.56 18.52
C GLU A 89 -12.97 4.28 17.30
N VAL A 90 -12.49 3.40 16.41
CA VAL A 90 -13.18 3.02 15.17
C VAL A 90 -14.07 1.81 15.43
N PRO A 91 -15.33 1.81 14.98
CA PRO A 91 -16.23 0.67 15.14
C PRO A 91 -15.67 -0.63 14.57
N GLU A 92 -15.96 -1.76 15.24
CA GLU A 92 -15.43 -3.09 14.87
C GLU A 92 -15.77 -3.47 13.43
N ARG A 93 -17.02 -3.24 12.99
CA ARG A 93 -17.43 -3.47 11.61
C ARG A 93 -16.55 -2.72 10.60
N ALA A 94 -16.28 -1.44 10.87
CA ALA A 94 -15.43 -0.64 9.99
C ALA A 94 -13.99 -1.15 9.95
N GLN A 95 -13.46 -1.62 11.09
CA GLN A 95 -12.12 -2.21 11.16
C GLN A 95 -12.05 -3.51 10.36
N THR A 96 -13.03 -4.41 10.49
CA THR A 96 -13.09 -5.66 9.71
C THR A 96 -13.16 -5.38 8.21
N VAL A 97 -13.99 -4.44 7.76
CA VAL A 97 -14.05 -4.05 6.34
C VAL A 97 -12.72 -3.43 5.88
N ARG A 98 -12.06 -2.63 6.71
CA ARG A 98 -10.72 -2.09 6.40
C ARG A 98 -9.70 -3.20 6.17
N VAL A 99 -9.70 -4.25 6.99
CA VAL A 99 -8.81 -5.41 6.81
C VAL A 99 -9.10 -6.11 5.50
N ILE A 100 -10.37 -6.42 5.19
CA ILE A 100 -10.75 -7.05 3.92
C ILE A 100 -10.24 -6.23 2.73
N MET A 101 -10.48 -4.92 2.73
CA MET A 101 -10.08 -4.04 1.64
C MET A 101 -8.56 -3.82 1.57
N ALA A 102 -7.86 -3.83 2.70
CA ALA A 102 -6.40 -3.74 2.75
C ALA A 102 -5.74 -5.00 2.18
N GLU A 103 -6.25 -6.18 2.50
CA GLU A 103 -5.72 -7.43 1.96
C GLU A 103 -6.08 -7.62 0.47
N LEU A 104 -7.27 -7.20 0.02
CA LEU A 104 -7.58 -7.10 -1.42
C LEU A 104 -6.63 -6.12 -2.14
N THR A 105 -6.27 -5.02 -1.49
CA THR A 105 -5.27 -4.07 -2.00
C THR A 105 -3.91 -4.73 -2.12
N ARG A 106 -3.49 -5.53 -1.13
CA ARG A 106 -2.25 -6.30 -1.17
C ARG A 106 -2.23 -7.27 -2.35
N LEU A 107 -3.30 -8.05 -2.52
CA LEU A 107 -3.45 -8.94 -3.69
C LEU A 107 -3.31 -8.18 -5.00
N LYS A 108 -4.05 -7.09 -5.15
CA LYS A 108 -4.03 -6.24 -6.35
C LYS A 108 -2.62 -5.69 -6.63
N SER A 109 -1.90 -5.26 -5.60
CA SER A 109 -0.53 -4.72 -5.72
C SER A 109 0.47 -5.81 -6.10
N HIS A 110 0.42 -6.96 -5.46
CA HIS A 110 1.30 -8.09 -5.78
C HIS A 110 1.06 -8.65 -7.18
N LEU A 111 -0.18 -8.66 -7.66
CA LEU A 111 -0.49 -9.06 -9.03
C LEU A 111 0.16 -8.14 -10.06
N VAL A 112 0.16 -6.81 -9.85
CA VAL A 112 0.85 -5.88 -10.75
C VAL A 112 2.35 -6.06 -10.69
N TRP A 113 2.91 -6.24 -9.48
CA TRP A 113 4.33 -6.53 -9.35
C TRP A 113 4.72 -7.79 -10.12
N LEU A 114 3.97 -8.89 -9.94
CA LEU A 114 4.22 -10.16 -10.63
C LEU A 114 4.11 -10.00 -12.15
N ALA A 115 3.07 -9.31 -12.61
CA ALA A 115 2.84 -9.04 -14.02
C ALA A 115 4.02 -8.30 -14.66
N CYS A 116 4.42 -7.16 -14.09
CA CYS A 116 5.49 -6.34 -14.63
C CYS A 116 6.84 -7.07 -14.58
N HIS A 117 7.15 -7.71 -13.44
CA HIS A 117 8.40 -8.44 -13.30
C HIS A 117 8.50 -9.63 -14.26
N ALA A 118 7.40 -10.36 -14.45
CA ALA A 118 7.36 -11.45 -15.44
C ALA A 118 7.49 -10.93 -16.88
N LEU A 119 6.84 -9.80 -17.20
CA LEU A 119 6.94 -9.15 -18.51
C LEU A 119 8.37 -8.71 -18.82
N ASP A 120 9.07 -8.10 -17.85
CA ASP A 120 10.46 -7.64 -18.01
C ASP A 120 11.42 -8.80 -18.27
N ILE A 121 11.11 -10.01 -17.81
CA ILE A 121 11.86 -11.24 -18.10
C ILE A 121 11.38 -11.91 -19.40
N GLY A 122 10.24 -11.47 -19.99
CA GLY A 122 9.69 -11.97 -21.25
C GLY A 122 8.48 -12.90 -21.10
N ALA A 123 7.96 -13.12 -19.87
CA ALA A 123 6.80 -13.99 -19.63
C ALA A 123 5.47 -13.22 -19.76
N MET A 124 5.13 -12.81 -20.99
CA MET A 124 3.94 -11.97 -21.26
C MET A 124 2.61 -12.62 -20.88
N THR A 125 2.50 -13.94 -20.96
CA THR A 125 1.27 -14.66 -20.58
C THR A 125 0.90 -14.42 -19.13
N VAL A 126 1.88 -14.41 -18.22
CA VAL A 126 1.66 -14.14 -16.81
C VAL A 126 1.16 -12.72 -16.58
N PHE A 127 1.68 -11.75 -17.34
CA PHE A 127 1.19 -10.36 -17.30
C PHE A 127 -0.31 -10.29 -17.62
N ILE A 128 -0.75 -10.93 -18.71
CA ILE A 128 -2.16 -10.92 -19.14
C ILE A 128 -3.05 -11.58 -18.08
N TYR A 129 -2.64 -12.72 -17.52
CA TYR A 129 -3.41 -13.42 -16.50
C TYR A 129 -3.51 -12.61 -15.22
N ALA A 130 -2.40 -12.08 -14.71
CA ALA A 130 -2.42 -11.29 -13.48
C ALA A 130 -3.26 -10.01 -13.61
N PHE A 131 -3.31 -9.39 -14.78
CA PHE A 131 -4.18 -8.24 -15.04
C PHE A 131 -5.67 -8.64 -15.12
N ARG A 132 -5.99 -9.83 -15.60
CA ARG A 132 -7.36 -10.37 -15.57
C ARG A 132 -7.86 -10.52 -14.14
N GLU A 133 -7.08 -11.14 -13.25
CA GLU A 133 -7.45 -11.30 -11.84
C GLU A 133 -7.50 -9.94 -11.10
N ARG A 134 -6.57 -9.05 -11.42
CA ARG A 134 -6.58 -7.69 -10.90
C ARG A 134 -7.85 -6.94 -11.25
N GLU A 135 -8.38 -7.13 -12.46
CA GLU A 135 -9.61 -6.52 -12.94
C GLU A 135 -10.83 -6.91 -12.09
N MET A 136 -10.89 -8.14 -11.60
CA MET A 136 -11.96 -8.60 -10.70
C MET A 136 -11.98 -7.76 -9.41
N ILE A 137 -10.81 -7.51 -8.83
CA ILE A 137 -10.68 -6.66 -7.62
C ILE A 137 -11.02 -5.20 -7.93
N MET A 138 -10.63 -4.68 -9.10
CA MET A 138 -10.93 -3.30 -9.49
C MET A 138 -12.42 -3.07 -9.69
N SER A 139 -13.14 -4.05 -10.24
CA SER A 139 -14.61 -4.02 -10.37
C SER A 139 -15.30 -4.01 -9.01
N LEU A 140 -14.77 -4.74 -8.03
CA LEU A 140 -15.23 -4.67 -6.64
C LEU A 140 -15.01 -3.28 -6.03
N TYR A 141 -13.85 -2.67 -6.29
CA TYR A 141 -13.53 -1.31 -5.82
C TYR A 141 -14.51 -0.28 -6.37
N GLU A 142 -14.85 -0.39 -7.64
CA GLU A 142 -15.83 0.48 -8.28
C GLU A 142 -17.22 0.35 -7.61
N LYS A 143 -17.68 -0.87 -7.32
CA LYS A 143 -18.94 -1.12 -6.62
C LYS A 143 -18.97 -0.48 -5.21
N ILE A 144 -17.85 -0.54 -4.48
CA ILE A 144 -17.80 -0.09 -3.08
C ILE A 144 -17.48 1.40 -2.92
N SER A 145 -16.68 1.98 -3.82
CA SER A 145 -16.17 3.34 -3.68
C SER A 145 -16.54 4.28 -4.83
N GLY A 146 -17.03 3.74 -5.93
CA GLY A 146 -17.27 4.49 -7.16
C GLY A 146 -16.01 4.75 -8.00
N ALA A 147 -14.86 4.23 -7.59
CA ALA A 147 -13.60 4.42 -8.29
C ALA A 147 -12.79 3.13 -8.36
N ARG A 148 -12.23 2.85 -9.53
CA ARG A 148 -11.45 1.63 -9.81
C ARG A 148 -10.06 1.63 -9.17
N MET A 149 -9.43 2.78 -9.03
CA MET A 149 -8.04 2.92 -8.54
C MET A 149 -7.95 3.79 -7.29
N THR A 150 -8.12 5.08 -7.41
CA THR A 150 -8.00 6.04 -6.30
C THR A 150 -9.33 6.19 -5.58
N SER A 151 -9.62 5.22 -4.74
CA SER A 151 -10.96 4.99 -4.20
C SER A 151 -11.35 5.88 -3.03
N ASN A 152 -10.37 6.41 -2.30
CA ASN A 152 -10.59 7.31 -1.16
C ASN A 152 -11.75 6.84 -0.24
N TYR A 153 -11.75 5.54 0.07
CA TYR A 153 -12.87 4.87 0.76
C TYR A 153 -12.75 4.98 2.28
N PHE A 154 -11.55 4.86 2.82
CA PHE A 154 -11.34 5.02 4.25
C PHE A 154 -11.45 6.48 4.66
N ARG A 155 -12.03 6.71 5.83
CA ARG A 155 -12.21 8.03 6.44
C ARG A 155 -11.71 8.00 7.87
N VAL A 156 -11.34 9.15 8.38
CA VAL A 156 -11.05 9.30 9.82
C VAL A 156 -12.29 8.92 10.61
N GLY A 157 -12.15 7.95 11.49
CA GLY A 157 -13.24 7.38 12.27
C GLY A 157 -14.01 6.23 11.64
N GLY A 158 -13.62 5.76 10.42
CA GLY A 158 -14.30 4.61 9.79
C GLY A 158 -14.24 4.57 8.27
N LEU A 159 -15.40 4.45 7.62
CA LEU A 159 -15.57 4.31 6.18
C LEU A 159 -16.42 5.44 5.62
N SER A 160 -16.31 5.70 4.32
CA SER A 160 -17.14 6.70 3.63
C SER A 160 -18.61 6.30 3.54
N GLN A 161 -18.86 5.00 3.43
CA GLN A 161 -20.18 4.36 3.37
C GLN A 161 -20.04 2.89 3.74
N ASP A 162 -21.17 2.26 4.14
CA ASP A 162 -21.17 0.82 4.39
C ASP A 162 -21.01 0.04 3.08
N VAL A 163 -20.73 -1.25 3.21
CA VAL A 163 -20.65 -2.17 2.10
C VAL A 163 -22.03 -2.40 1.47
N TYR A 164 -22.08 -2.68 0.16
CA TYR A 164 -23.33 -2.98 -0.52
C TYR A 164 -23.83 -4.41 -0.19
N ALA A 165 -25.11 -4.68 -0.41
CA ALA A 165 -25.79 -5.90 0.06
C ALA A 165 -25.11 -7.22 -0.35
N ASN A 166 -24.55 -7.31 -1.56
CA ASN A 166 -23.91 -8.52 -2.07
C ASN A 166 -22.37 -8.55 -1.85
N PHE A 167 -21.83 -7.63 -1.06
CA PHE A 167 -20.38 -7.50 -0.86
C PHE A 167 -19.70 -8.80 -0.43
N GLU A 168 -20.23 -9.44 0.61
CA GLU A 168 -19.65 -10.68 1.14
C GLU A 168 -19.62 -11.79 0.09
N LYS A 169 -20.71 -11.94 -0.67
CA LYS A 169 -20.81 -12.91 -1.75
C LYS A 169 -19.78 -12.63 -2.84
N ASP A 170 -19.73 -11.39 -3.33
CA ASP A 170 -18.83 -10.99 -4.42
C ASP A 170 -17.35 -11.17 -4.01
N VAL A 171 -17.00 -10.85 -2.75
CA VAL A 171 -15.63 -11.06 -2.25
C VAL A 171 -15.31 -12.54 -2.15
N ARG A 172 -16.23 -13.38 -1.63
CA ARG A 172 -16.02 -14.84 -1.56
C ARG A 172 -15.81 -15.44 -2.94
N GLU A 173 -16.67 -15.11 -3.90
CA GLU A 173 -16.54 -15.57 -5.29
C GLU A 173 -15.15 -15.25 -5.86
N ILE A 174 -14.64 -14.04 -5.61
CA ILE A 174 -13.30 -13.65 -6.06
C ILE A 174 -12.21 -14.46 -5.35
N VAL A 175 -12.18 -14.47 -4.01
CA VAL A 175 -11.08 -15.08 -3.26
C VAL A 175 -11.05 -16.61 -3.37
N ASP A 176 -12.17 -17.26 -3.67
CA ASP A 176 -12.22 -18.72 -3.87
C ASP A 176 -11.57 -19.16 -5.19
N THR A 177 -11.49 -18.27 -6.19
CA THR A 177 -10.79 -18.57 -7.45
C THR A 177 -9.27 -18.40 -7.35
N PHE A 178 -8.77 -17.58 -6.41
CA PHE A 178 -7.37 -17.21 -6.34
C PHE A 178 -6.37 -18.35 -6.12
N PRO A 179 -6.64 -19.38 -5.31
CA PRO A 179 -5.72 -20.50 -5.14
C PRO A 179 -5.33 -21.14 -6.48
N GLY A 180 -6.29 -21.39 -7.37
CA GLY A 180 -6.04 -21.96 -8.70
C GLY A 180 -5.25 -21.01 -9.61
N HIS A 181 -5.42 -19.70 -9.46
CA HIS A 181 -4.61 -18.73 -10.19
C HIS A 181 -3.16 -18.71 -9.70
N PHE A 182 -2.93 -18.81 -8.40
CA PHE A 182 -1.58 -18.89 -7.84
C PHE A 182 -0.85 -20.16 -8.32
N ASP A 183 -1.54 -21.31 -8.35
CA ASP A 183 -0.99 -22.55 -8.86
C ASP A 183 -0.61 -22.42 -10.35
N THR A 184 -1.40 -21.68 -11.12
CA THR A 184 -1.11 -21.38 -12.52
C THR A 184 0.17 -20.54 -12.66
N TYR A 185 0.34 -19.48 -11.86
CA TYR A 185 1.55 -18.65 -11.88
C TYR A 185 2.79 -19.44 -11.46
N GLU A 186 2.67 -20.24 -10.40
CA GLU A 186 3.77 -21.12 -9.96
C GLU A 186 4.14 -22.15 -11.04
N GLY A 187 3.15 -22.75 -11.71
CA GLY A 187 3.37 -23.68 -12.79
C GLY A 187 4.11 -23.07 -13.99
N LEU A 188 3.83 -21.80 -14.31
CA LEU A 188 4.46 -21.08 -15.41
C LEU A 188 5.87 -20.56 -15.08
N LEU A 189 6.13 -20.15 -13.82
CA LEU A 189 7.33 -19.42 -13.44
C LEU A 189 8.29 -20.22 -12.57
N THR A 190 7.82 -20.86 -11.49
CA THR A 190 8.68 -21.37 -10.41
C THR A 190 9.70 -22.40 -10.88
N LYS A 191 9.38 -23.19 -11.90
CA LYS A 191 10.28 -24.21 -12.48
C LYS A 191 10.82 -23.82 -13.86
N ASN A 192 10.53 -22.62 -14.35
CA ASN A 192 10.98 -22.16 -15.64
C ASN A 192 12.48 -21.84 -15.59
N THR A 193 13.27 -22.43 -16.47
CA THR A 193 14.73 -22.28 -16.48
C THR A 193 15.16 -20.84 -16.70
N ILE A 194 14.48 -20.07 -17.56
CA ILE A 194 14.80 -18.66 -17.82
C ILE A 194 14.53 -17.85 -16.54
N TRP A 195 13.39 -18.09 -15.89
CA TRP A 195 13.03 -17.44 -14.63
C TRP A 195 14.06 -17.71 -13.53
N LEU A 196 14.44 -18.97 -13.34
CA LEU A 196 15.43 -19.37 -12.34
C LEU A 196 16.79 -18.71 -12.60
N ASN A 197 17.27 -18.75 -13.85
CA ASN A 197 18.57 -18.15 -14.22
C ASN A 197 18.59 -16.62 -14.06
N ARG A 198 17.45 -15.95 -14.16
CA ARG A 198 17.34 -14.49 -14.03
C ARG A 198 17.08 -14.03 -12.60
N THR A 199 16.67 -14.91 -11.69
CA THR A 199 16.25 -14.52 -10.34
C THR A 199 17.09 -15.12 -9.23
N ILE A 200 17.59 -16.35 -9.39
CA ILE A 200 18.43 -17.00 -8.37
C ILE A 200 19.83 -16.37 -8.37
N GLY A 201 20.28 -15.99 -7.19
CA GLY A 201 21.60 -15.35 -6.99
C GLY A 201 21.71 -13.94 -7.56
N ASN A 202 20.65 -13.39 -8.11
CA ASN A 202 20.61 -12.03 -8.64
C ASN A 202 19.96 -11.06 -7.67
N GLY A 203 20.50 -9.83 -7.56
CA GLY A 203 19.97 -8.79 -6.70
C GLY A 203 19.96 -9.18 -5.22
N VAL A 204 21.01 -9.85 -4.78
CA VAL A 204 21.19 -10.24 -3.38
C VAL A 204 21.34 -8.98 -2.53
N ILE A 205 20.53 -8.86 -1.48
CA ILE A 205 20.58 -7.77 -0.51
C ILE A 205 20.62 -8.43 0.87
N SER A 206 21.73 -8.23 1.60
CA SER A 206 21.88 -8.78 2.95
C SER A 206 20.82 -8.21 3.91
N ALA A 207 20.59 -8.91 5.03
CA ALA A 207 19.68 -8.41 6.06
C ALA A 207 20.16 -7.08 6.66
N GLU A 208 21.46 -6.92 6.82
CA GLU A 208 22.10 -5.70 7.33
C GLU A 208 21.90 -4.53 6.37
N ASP A 209 22.23 -4.71 5.08
CA ASP A 209 22.02 -3.68 4.05
C ASP A 209 20.55 -3.32 3.92
N ALA A 210 19.65 -4.32 3.96
CA ALA A 210 18.22 -4.08 3.86
C ALA A 210 17.70 -3.19 5.01
N ILE A 211 18.21 -3.38 6.23
CA ILE A 211 17.88 -2.55 7.38
C ILE A 211 18.51 -1.16 7.26
N ASP A 212 19.74 -1.06 6.82
CA ASP A 212 20.46 0.22 6.69
C ASP A 212 19.84 1.10 5.60
N TYR A 213 19.40 0.52 4.48
CA TYR A 213 18.65 1.23 3.45
C TYR A 213 17.19 1.51 3.82
N GLY A 214 16.70 1.04 4.97
CA GLY A 214 15.32 1.23 5.39
C GLY A 214 14.32 0.46 4.54
N ILE A 215 14.70 -0.67 3.96
CA ILE A 215 13.82 -1.54 3.18
C ILE A 215 12.79 -2.17 4.13
N THR A 216 11.54 -2.26 3.67
CA THR A 216 10.42 -2.84 4.43
C THR A 216 9.60 -3.82 3.60
N GLY A 217 8.64 -4.48 4.25
CA GLY A 217 7.68 -5.35 3.59
C GLY A 217 8.29 -6.61 2.95
N PRO A 218 7.75 -7.07 1.82
CA PRO A 218 8.20 -8.31 1.17
C PRO A 218 9.68 -8.31 0.79
N ALA A 219 10.24 -7.14 0.47
CA ALA A 219 11.66 -7.03 0.13
C ALA A 219 12.55 -7.29 1.35
N LEU A 220 12.20 -6.73 2.52
CA LEU A 220 12.92 -6.99 3.77
C LEU A 220 12.79 -8.44 4.21
N ARG A 221 11.58 -9.01 4.13
CA ARG A 221 11.37 -10.44 4.45
C ARG A 221 12.08 -11.35 3.47
N GLY A 222 12.19 -10.97 2.21
CA GLY A 222 13.04 -11.66 1.21
C GLY A 222 14.51 -11.67 1.57
N SER A 223 14.98 -10.71 2.37
CA SER A 223 16.36 -10.64 2.90
C SER A 223 16.51 -11.33 4.28
N GLY A 224 15.57 -12.18 4.68
CA GLY A 224 15.69 -13.01 5.87
C GLY A 224 15.25 -12.37 7.18
N VAL A 225 14.72 -11.14 7.15
CA VAL A 225 14.26 -10.44 8.35
C VAL A 225 12.79 -10.76 8.62
N ASP A 226 12.51 -11.43 9.72
CA ASP A 226 11.14 -11.79 10.16
C ASP A 226 10.48 -10.60 10.86
N TRP A 227 9.96 -9.66 10.06
CA TRP A 227 9.26 -8.48 10.55
C TRP A 227 8.01 -8.15 9.72
N ASP A 228 6.86 -8.09 10.40
CA ASP A 228 5.58 -7.71 9.81
C ASP A 228 4.73 -6.94 10.83
N LEU A 229 4.39 -5.70 10.50
CA LEU A 229 3.61 -4.82 11.37
C LEU A 229 2.23 -5.37 11.76
N ARG A 230 1.65 -6.24 10.93
CA ARG A 230 0.36 -6.87 11.24
C ARG A 230 0.46 -7.82 12.43
N ARG A 231 1.64 -8.43 12.64
CA ARG A 231 1.95 -9.33 13.76
C ARG A 231 2.66 -8.59 14.90
N ASP A 232 3.70 -7.81 14.59
CA ASP A 232 4.62 -7.26 15.60
C ASP A 232 4.10 -5.97 16.24
N ASN A 233 3.22 -5.23 15.55
CA ASN A 233 2.50 -4.07 16.06
C ASN A 233 1.08 -4.01 15.47
N PRO A 234 0.19 -4.91 15.89
CA PRO A 234 -1.12 -5.10 15.29
C PRO A 234 -1.95 -3.81 15.24
N TYR A 235 -2.62 -3.59 14.11
CA TYR A 235 -3.53 -2.47 13.88
C TYR A 235 -4.83 -2.99 13.27
N SER A 236 -5.92 -2.23 13.37
CA SER A 236 -7.24 -2.55 12.80
C SER A 236 -7.76 -3.96 13.14
N GLY A 237 -7.27 -4.59 14.22
CA GLY A 237 -7.71 -5.91 14.64
C GLY A 237 -7.05 -7.08 13.90
N TYR A 238 -5.86 -6.89 13.30
CA TYR A 238 -5.10 -7.99 12.69
C TYR A 238 -4.70 -9.10 13.67
N ASP A 239 -4.63 -8.80 14.96
CA ASP A 239 -4.39 -9.75 16.06
C ASP A 239 -5.46 -10.85 16.18
N LYS A 240 -6.62 -10.64 15.55
CA LYS A 240 -7.74 -11.61 15.54
C LYS A 240 -7.60 -12.69 14.46
N TYR A 241 -6.68 -12.51 13.51
CA TYR A 241 -6.56 -13.38 12.34
C TYR A 241 -5.30 -14.23 12.40
N ASP A 242 -5.44 -15.51 12.04
CA ASP A 242 -4.32 -16.45 11.92
C ASP A 242 -3.72 -16.37 10.51
N PHE A 243 -2.43 -16.02 10.42
CA PHE A 243 -1.67 -16.01 9.18
C PHE A 243 -0.18 -16.21 9.45
N LYS A 244 0.54 -16.67 8.44
CA LYS A 244 1.98 -16.87 8.50
C LYS A 244 2.70 -15.71 7.82
N VAL A 245 3.84 -15.31 8.38
CA VAL A 245 4.75 -14.33 7.78
C VAL A 245 5.83 -15.09 7.04
N PRO A 246 5.87 -15.06 5.70
CA PRO A 246 6.92 -15.74 4.94
C PRO A 246 8.24 -14.97 5.00
N VAL A 247 9.34 -15.71 5.14
CA VAL A 247 10.70 -15.17 5.19
C VAL A 247 11.57 -15.90 4.17
N GLY A 248 12.42 -15.18 3.46
CA GLY A 248 13.39 -15.72 2.52
C GLY A 248 14.67 -16.18 3.22
N GLU A 249 15.48 -16.98 2.53
CA GLU A 249 16.73 -17.53 3.06
C GLU A 249 17.96 -17.04 2.27
N LYS A 250 17.84 -16.87 0.95
CA LYS A 250 18.95 -16.54 0.05
C LYS A 250 19.09 -15.05 -0.25
N CYS A 251 18.16 -14.24 0.21
CA CYS A 251 18.17 -12.79 0.08
C CYS A 251 18.15 -12.29 -1.38
N ASP A 252 17.81 -13.14 -2.34
CA ASP A 252 17.83 -12.87 -3.78
C ASP A 252 16.44 -12.48 -4.33
N THR A 253 16.38 -12.21 -5.63
CA THR A 253 15.14 -11.87 -6.34
C THR A 253 14.14 -13.03 -6.32
N PHE A 254 14.61 -14.28 -6.35
CA PHE A 254 13.74 -15.46 -6.30
C PHE A 254 13.04 -15.60 -4.94
N ASP A 255 13.74 -15.31 -3.85
CA ASP A 255 13.11 -15.31 -2.52
C ASP A 255 12.07 -14.20 -2.39
N ARG A 256 12.35 -13.00 -2.91
CA ARG A 256 11.34 -11.93 -2.96
C ARG A 256 10.10 -12.31 -3.77
N TYR A 257 10.26 -13.10 -4.81
CA TYR A 257 9.14 -13.68 -5.56
C TYR A 257 8.35 -14.68 -4.73
N LYS A 258 9.03 -15.66 -4.10
CA LYS A 258 8.37 -16.66 -3.25
C LYS A 258 7.61 -16.03 -2.09
N VAL A 259 8.23 -15.08 -1.40
CA VAL A 259 7.59 -14.34 -0.29
C VAL A 259 6.28 -13.73 -0.74
N ARG A 260 6.24 -13.05 -1.88
CA ARG A 260 5.00 -12.43 -2.38
C ARG A 260 3.92 -13.44 -2.75
N LEU A 261 4.28 -14.58 -3.31
CA LEU A 261 3.30 -15.64 -3.61
C LEU A 261 2.66 -16.19 -2.33
N VAL A 262 3.47 -16.44 -1.29
CA VAL A 262 2.96 -16.90 -0.01
C VAL A 262 2.11 -15.81 0.66
N GLU A 263 2.53 -14.55 0.60
CA GLU A 263 1.72 -13.43 1.11
C GLU A 263 0.37 -13.31 0.43
N MET A 264 0.29 -13.57 -0.88
CA MET A 264 -1.01 -13.59 -1.57
C MET A 264 -1.91 -14.71 -1.06
N ARG A 265 -1.38 -15.90 -0.79
CA ARG A 265 -2.13 -17.01 -0.19
C ARG A 265 -2.61 -16.67 1.23
N GLU A 266 -1.75 -16.09 2.04
CA GLU A 266 -2.10 -15.67 3.40
C GLU A 266 -3.12 -14.50 3.39
N ALA A 267 -3.02 -13.58 2.44
CA ALA A 267 -4.02 -12.53 2.25
C ALA A 267 -5.43 -13.09 1.98
N VAL A 268 -5.53 -14.10 1.12
CA VAL A 268 -6.80 -14.83 0.89
C VAL A 268 -7.32 -15.47 2.18
N LYS A 269 -6.44 -16.08 2.97
CA LYS A 269 -6.79 -16.69 4.27
C LYS A 269 -7.33 -15.64 5.25
N ILE A 270 -6.66 -14.49 5.37
CA ILE A 270 -7.12 -13.37 6.22
C ILE A 270 -8.48 -12.86 5.76
N ILE A 271 -8.68 -12.65 4.44
CA ILE A 271 -9.96 -12.17 3.91
C ILE A 271 -11.09 -13.12 4.26
N LYS A 272 -10.90 -14.44 4.14
CA LYS A 272 -11.91 -15.46 4.50
C LYS A 272 -12.29 -15.36 5.98
N GLN A 273 -11.30 -15.30 6.87
CA GLN A 273 -11.54 -15.15 8.31
C GLN A 273 -12.25 -13.82 8.64
N ALA A 274 -11.87 -12.74 7.97
CA ALA A 274 -12.49 -11.44 8.16
C ALA A 274 -13.95 -11.40 7.69
N LEU A 275 -14.26 -12.08 6.58
CA LEU A 275 -15.66 -12.25 6.12
C LEU A 275 -16.49 -13.07 7.12
N ASP A 276 -15.93 -14.13 7.71
CA ASP A 276 -16.61 -14.95 8.70
C ASP A 276 -16.87 -14.20 10.01
N SER A 277 -16.03 -13.21 10.32
CA SER A 277 -16.16 -12.37 11.51
C SER A 277 -16.97 -11.09 11.28
N LEU A 278 -17.43 -10.82 10.06
CA LEU A 278 -18.13 -9.57 9.72
C LEU A 278 -19.52 -9.52 10.34
N LYS A 279 -19.70 -8.64 11.33
CA LYS A 279 -20.97 -8.44 12.04
C LYS A 279 -21.66 -7.15 11.59
N PRO A 280 -23.01 -7.08 11.69
CA PRO A 280 -23.74 -5.81 11.56
C PRO A 280 -23.27 -4.78 12.60
N GLY A 281 -23.25 -3.50 12.23
CA GLY A 281 -22.86 -2.45 13.14
C GLY A 281 -22.59 -1.12 12.43
N PRO A 282 -22.25 -0.07 13.18
CA PRO A 282 -21.89 1.21 12.62
C PRO A 282 -20.56 1.12 11.86
N VAL A 283 -20.42 1.92 10.80
CA VAL A 283 -19.19 2.01 9.99
C VAL A 283 -18.44 3.32 10.18
N LEU A 284 -18.95 4.19 11.04
CA LEU A 284 -18.33 5.48 11.36
C LEU A 284 -18.47 5.72 12.87
N ALA A 285 -17.39 6.21 13.49
CA ALA A 285 -17.34 6.58 14.89
C ALA A 285 -18.27 7.76 15.19
N ASP A 286 -18.84 7.79 16.38
CA ASP A 286 -19.64 8.92 16.86
C ASP A 286 -18.72 10.05 17.37
N ALA A 287 -18.09 10.74 16.43
CA ALA A 287 -17.21 11.87 16.69
C ALA A 287 -17.57 13.05 15.79
N PRO A 288 -18.69 13.75 16.04
CA PRO A 288 -19.25 14.76 15.15
C PRO A 288 -18.33 15.97 14.92
N GLN A 289 -17.33 16.15 15.76
CA GLN A 289 -16.33 17.23 15.62
C GLN A 289 -15.32 16.96 14.51
N VAL A 290 -15.12 15.69 14.16
CA VAL A 290 -14.07 15.22 13.22
C VAL A 290 -14.67 14.44 12.07
N CYS A 291 -15.63 13.56 12.35
CA CYS A 291 -16.27 12.73 11.35
C CYS A 291 -17.36 13.50 10.60
N TYR A 292 -17.40 13.36 9.27
CA TYR A 292 -18.50 13.93 8.48
C TYR A 292 -19.81 13.22 8.83
N PRO A 293 -20.92 13.97 9.00
CA PRO A 293 -22.22 13.37 9.20
C PRO A 293 -22.61 12.52 7.98
N PRO A 294 -23.39 11.45 8.16
CA PRO A 294 -23.92 10.67 7.04
C PRO A 294 -24.64 11.55 6.02
N LYS A 295 -24.46 11.27 4.73
CA LYS A 295 -25.06 12.07 3.62
C LYS A 295 -26.56 12.35 3.82
N MET A 296 -27.30 11.39 4.36
CA MET A 296 -28.75 11.52 4.59
C MET A 296 -29.09 12.58 5.64
N ARG A 297 -28.26 12.77 6.67
CA ARG A 297 -28.44 13.84 7.67
C ARG A 297 -28.04 15.22 7.13
N SER A 298 -27.06 15.28 6.23
CA SER A 298 -26.63 16.54 5.63
C SER A 298 -27.63 17.09 4.61
N THR A 299 -28.44 16.23 3.98
CA THR A 299 -29.43 16.62 2.97
C THR A 299 -30.76 17.03 3.59
N ILE A 300 -31.13 16.47 4.74
CA ILE A 300 -32.44 16.69 5.38
C ILE A 300 -32.40 17.84 6.40
N ALA A 301 -31.27 18.08 7.04
CA ALA A 301 -31.12 19.16 8.02
C ALA A 301 -30.24 20.29 7.47
N SER A 302 -30.80 21.48 7.33
CA SER A 302 -30.03 22.68 7.02
C SER A 302 -28.83 22.89 7.96
N LYS A 303 -28.92 22.44 9.23
CA LYS A 303 -27.81 22.34 10.17
C LYS A 303 -26.71 21.38 9.74
N GLY A 304 -27.05 20.27 9.11
CA GLY A 304 -26.08 19.30 8.58
C GLY A 304 -25.27 19.88 7.42
N LEU A 305 -25.89 20.66 6.55
CA LEU A 305 -25.24 21.35 5.43
C LEU A 305 -24.22 22.38 5.93
N PHE A 306 -24.61 23.17 6.95
CA PHE A 306 -23.71 24.13 7.61
C PHE A 306 -22.56 23.45 8.35
N THR A 307 -22.79 22.29 8.95
CA THR A 307 -21.75 21.51 9.61
C THR A 307 -20.76 20.97 8.59
N THR A 308 -21.24 20.47 7.45
CA THR A 308 -20.40 19.94 6.36
C THR A 308 -19.53 21.04 5.72
N SER A 309 -20.05 22.29 5.62
CA SER A 309 -19.32 23.42 5.04
C SER A 309 -18.35 24.09 6.02
N ARG A 310 -18.62 24.03 7.35
CA ARG A 310 -17.80 24.70 8.38
C ARG A 310 -16.88 23.77 9.16
N SER A 311 -17.19 22.48 9.24
CA SER A 311 -16.44 21.50 10.05
C SER A 311 -14.94 21.36 9.67
N PRO A 312 -14.55 21.34 8.39
CA PRO A 312 -13.16 21.22 8.03
C PRO A 312 -12.26 22.38 8.45
N ALA A 313 -12.83 23.60 8.47
CA ALA A 313 -12.06 24.80 8.79
C ALA A 313 -11.81 25.00 10.28
N LYS A 314 -12.70 24.49 11.16
CA LYS A 314 -12.55 24.58 12.62
C LYS A 314 -11.83 23.38 13.24
N ALA A 315 -11.80 22.24 12.60
CA ALA A 315 -11.06 21.06 13.04
C ALA A 315 -9.53 21.25 13.05
N SER A 316 -9.02 22.35 12.50
CA SER A 316 -7.60 22.68 12.50
C SER A 316 -7.05 23.23 13.84
N ARG A 317 -7.87 23.36 14.89
CA ARG A 317 -7.42 23.75 16.23
C ARG A 317 -7.30 22.52 17.13
N PHE A 318 -6.43 21.61 16.80
CA PHE A 318 -6.07 20.54 17.73
C PHE A 318 -5.08 21.04 18.79
N PRO A 319 -5.19 20.56 20.05
CA PRO A 319 -4.19 20.86 21.04
C PRO A 319 -2.82 20.38 20.56
N LYS A 320 -1.78 21.14 20.87
CA LYS A 320 -0.38 20.77 20.58
C LYS A 320 -0.01 19.52 21.38
N VAL A 321 -0.33 18.34 20.87
CA VAL A 321 0.16 17.09 21.43
C VAL A 321 1.56 16.86 20.84
N ARG A 322 2.60 17.22 21.59
CA ARG A 322 3.94 16.72 21.37
C ARG A 322 3.94 15.23 21.71
N SER A 323 3.79 14.35 20.73
CA SER A 323 4.17 12.96 20.93
C SER A 323 5.70 12.88 20.92
N THR A 324 6.32 13.13 22.07
CA THR A 324 7.71 12.77 22.28
C THR A 324 7.74 11.28 22.59
N SER A 325 7.71 10.44 21.58
CA SER A 325 8.27 9.11 21.72
C SER A 325 9.79 9.26 21.65
N ARG A 326 10.42 9.45 22.81
CA ARG A 326 11.85 9.27 22.99
C ARG A 326 12.15 7.78 22.87
N SER A 327 12.32 7.25 21.66
CA SER A 327 13.06 6.02 21.46
C SER A 327 14.53 6.39 21.26
N ARG A 328 15.32 6.20 22.30
CA ARG A 328 16.78 6.17 22.19
C ARG A 328 17.16 4.93 21.37
N ARG A 329 17.88 5.16 20.26
CA ARG A 329 18.76 4.23 19.57
C ARG A 329 18.13 2.92 19.09
N ARG A 330 17.51 3.04 17.94
CA ARG A 330 17.75 2.22 16.74
C ARG A 330 17.19 3.04 15.59
N ARG A 331 17.93 3.16 14.49
CA ARG A 331 17.39 3.71 13.25
C ARG A 331 16.31 2.74 12.78
N GLU A 332 15.09 2.96 13.23
CA GLU A 332 13.95 2.24 12.74
C GLU A 332 13.59 2.83 11.39
N SER A 333 13.60 1.94 10.41
CA SER A 333 13.16 2.18 9.05
C SER A 333 11.91 3.04 8.99
N SER A 334 11.95 4.01 8.10
CA SER A 334 10.89 4.97 7.81
C SER A 334 9.56 4.31 7.45
N GLY A 335 8.81 3.92 8.43
CA GLY A 335 7.38 4.03 8.35
C GLY A 335 7.07 5.52 8.33
N PHE A 336 6.12 5.96 7.51
CA PHE A 336 5.73 7.35 7.36
C PHE A 336 5.54 8.03 8.70
N THR A 337 6.56 8.72 9.19
CA THR A 337 6.47 9.57 10.39
C THR A 337 6.03 10.95 9.90
N TRP A 338 4.74 11.20 9.91
CA TRP A 338 4.23 12.55 9.78
C TRP A 338 4.47 13.29 11.09
N SER A 339 5.45 14.18 11.11
CA SER A 339 5.56 15.15 12.19
C SER A 339 4.54 16.26 11.93
N VAL A 340 3.44 16.27 12.69
CA VAL A 340 2.46 17.33 12.64
C VAL A 340 2.96 18.50 13.50
N THR A 341 3.66 19.43 12.91
CA THR A 341 3.90 20.74 13.49
C THR A 341 2.75 21.67 13.06
N ALA A 342 1.88 22.01 14.00
CA ALA A 342 0.90 23.07 13.77
C ALA A 342 1.65 24.41 13.66
N ALA A 343 1.53 25.08 12.51
CA ALA A 343 2.05 26.42 12.33
C ALA A 343 1.33 27.40 13.28
N PRO A 344 2.04 28.37 13.88
CA PRO A 344 1.41 29.39 14.71
C PRO A 344 0.48 30.27 13.85
N SER A 345 -0.74 30.45 14.32
CA SER A 345 -1.66 31.44 13.77
C SER A 345 -1.06 32.83 13.93
N ARG A 346 -0.72 33.49 12.83
CA ARG A 346 -0.52 34.95 12.87
C ARG A 346 -1.88 35.61 13.14
N THR A 347 -2.01 36.14 14.32
CA THR A 347 -2.99 37.17 14.64
C THR A 347 -2.42 38.50 14.13
N GLY A 348 -3.09 39.10 13.20
CA GLY A 348 -2.95 40.44 12.71
C GLY A 348 -4.23 40.81 11.99
#